data_2e4b60f451d001eedb12e085dacf8316
#
_entry.id   2e4b60f451d001eedb12e085dacf8316
#
_cell.length_a   1.000
_cell.length_b   1.000
_cell.length_c   1.000
_cell.angle_alpha   90.00
_cell.angle_beta   90.00
_cell.angle_gamma   90.00
#
_symmetry.space_group_name_H-M   'P 1'
#
loop_
_entity.id
_entity.type
_entity.pdbx_description
1 polymer ?
#
loop_
_entity_poly.entity_id
_entity_poly.type
_entity_poly.pdbx_seq_one_letter_code
_entity_poly.pdbx_strand_id
1 'polypeptide(L)'
;NKTYPYIRITNEEWPRVLSTRRIVKDGSAYFGPYTSARAAYDTINLLNRLFPYRKCDKTITGNDKVCLYYHMHQCTAPCISAVDRPTYMKSIEGAKKFLEGRGDEIVATLEDEMDQASEAWNFERAAELRDRLAAVRHVLERQKIVTNPGTNADIIAVAQGAGGDAGI
;
A
#
# COMPACT_ATOMS: atom_id res chain seq x y z
N ASN A 1 -16.81 -13.74 20.97
CA ASN A 1 -15.36 -13.61 20.66
C ASN A 1 -15.21 -12.71 19.45
N LYS A 2 -14.92 -11.42 19.66
CA LYS A 2 -14.60 -10.49 18.56
C LYS A 2 -13.18 -10.77 18.10
N THR A 3 -13.03 -11.59 17.06
CA THR A 3 -11.74 -11.82 16.42
C THR A 3 -11.41 -10.61 15.56
N TYR A 4 -10.29 -9.95 15.84
CA TYR A 4 -9.83 -8.79 15.08
C TYR A 4 -9.44 -9.19 13.64
N PRO A 5 -9.64 -8.32 12.66
CA PRO A 5 -9.20 -8.56 11.29
C PRO A 5 -7.69 -8.39 11.13
N TYR A 6 -7.14 -9.17 10.21
CA TYR A 6 -5.76 -9.13 9.74
C TYR A 6 -5.73 -8.88 8.24
N ILE A 7 -4.64 -8.34 7.74
CA ILE A 7 -4.30 -8.34 6.32
C ILE A 7 -3.41 -9.54 6.07
N ARG A 8 -3.78 -10.35 5.09
CA ARG A 8 -3.07 -11.55 4.66
C ARG A 8 -2.51 -11.34 3.26
N ILE A 9 -1.22 -11.59 3.08
CA ILE A 9 -0.59 -11.77 1.76
C ILE A 9 -0.51 -13.27 1.52
N THR A 10 -1.21 -13.77 0.50
CA THR A 10 -1.33 -15.20 0.23
C THR A 10 -0.03 -15.78 -0.30
N ASN A 11 0.22 -17.05 0.00
CA ASN A 11 1.36 -17.82 -0.54
C ASN A 11 0.91 -18.56 -1.81
N GLU A 12 0.62 -17.79 -2.87
CA GLU A 12 0.24 -18.30 -4.18
C GLU A 12 1.31 -17.92 -5.21
N GLU A 13 1.28 -18.52 -6.38
CA GLU A 13 2.16 -18.12 -7.50
C GLU A 13 2.02 -16.63 -7.83
N TRP A 14 0.79 -16.14 -7.83
CA TRP A 14 0.41 -14.73 -7.97
C TRP A 14 -0.27 -14.26 -6.69
N PRO A 15 0.48 -13.82 -5.65
CA PRO A 15 -0.09 -13.49 -4.35
C PRO A 15 -1.17 -12.43 -4.41
N ARG A 16 -2.11 -12.53 -3.46
CA ARG A 16 -3.19 -11.54 -3.23
C ARG A 16 -3.05 -10.93 -1.84
N VAL A 17 -3.60 -9.76 -1.68
CA VAL A 17 -3.70 -9.09 -0.37
C VAL A 17 -5.18 -9.05 0.03
N LEU A 18 -5.51 -9.71 1.13
CA LEU A 18 -6.89 -9.97 1.57
C LEU A 18 -7.08 -9.59 3.04
N SER A 19 -8.30 -9.21 3.42
CA SER A 19 -8.69 -9.13 4.82
C SER A 19 -9.18 -10.49 5.30
N THR A 20 -8.75 -10.93 6.48
CA THR A 20 -9.17 -12.19 7.09
C THR A 20 -9.25 -12.06 8.61
N ARG A 21 -10.06 -12.90 9.24
CA ARG A 21 -10.09 -13.07 10.71
C ARG A 21 -9.48 -14.39 11.16
N ARG A 22 -9.06 -15.22 10.21
CA ARG A 22 -8.47 -16.54 10.48
C ARG A 22 -7.01 -16.53 10.05
N ILE A 23 -6.15 -16.98 10.94
CA ILE A 23 -4.75 -17.23 10.66
C ILE A 23 -4.61 -18.71 10.34
N VAL A 24 -4.07 -19.04 9.17
CA VAL A 24 -3.83 -20.41 8.71
C VAL A 24 -2.33 -20.58 8.48
N LYS A 25 -1.80 -21.74 8.85
CA LYS A 25 -0.37 -22.08 8.63
C LYS A 25 -0.18 -22.62 7.21
N ASP A 26 -0.18 -21.75 6.22
CA ASP A 26 -0.04 -22.08 4.80
C ASP A 26 1.11 -21.32 4.11
N GLY A 27 1.99 -20.70 4.91
CA GLY A 27 3.09 -19.88 4.41
C GLY A 27 2.69 -18.46 4.02
N SER A 28 1.41 -18.07 4.20
CA SER A 28 0.95 -16.69 4.01
C SER A 28 1.50 -15.77 5.10
N ALA A 29 1.73 -14.51 4.76
CA ALA A 29 2.08 -13.48 5.72
C ALA A 29 0.83 -12.78 6.27
N TYR A 30 0.83 -12.49 7.58
CA TYR A 30 -0.28 -11.85 8.28
C TYR A 30 0.19 -10.59 8.99
N PHE A 31 -0.60 -9.52 8.87
CA PHE A 31 -0.32 -8.21 9.44
C PHE A 31 -1.53 -7.70 10.21
N GLY A 32 -1.33 -7.18 11.39
CA GLY A 32 -2.38 -6.71 12.27
C GLY A 32 -2.10 -7.07 13.73
N PRO A 33 -3.10 -7.07 14.61
CA PRO A 33 -4.54 -6.91 14.36
C PRO A 33 -4.96 -5.48 14.03
N TYR A 34 -6.00 -5.34 13.19
CA TYR A 34 -6.63 -4.05 12.88
C TYR A 34 -7.83 -3.82 13.80
N THR A 35 -8.10 -2.56 14.15
CA THR A 35 -9.19 -2.19 15.07
C THR A 35 -10.57 -2.48 14.50
N SER A 36 -10.72 -2.46 13.17
CA SER A 36 -11.96 -2.74 12.46
C SER A 36 -11.72 -3.33 11.08
N ALA A 37 -12.72 -4.01 10.53
CA ALA A 37 -12.69 -4.49 9.15
C ALA A 37 -12.52 -3.34 8.15
N ARG A 38 -13.14 -2.19 8.43
CA ARG A 38 -13.02 -1.00 7.59
C ARG A 38 -11.58 -0.51 7.52
N ALA A 39 -10.88 -0.42 8.65
CA ALA A 39 -9.48 -0.01 8.68
C ALA A 39 -8.59 -0.94 7.86
N ALA A 40 -8.82 -2.25 7.93
CA ALA A 40 -8.10 -3.23 7.10
C ALA A 40 -8.41 -3.04 5.60
N TYR A 41 -9.69 -2.83 5.22
CA TYR A 41 -10.07 -2.58 3.83
C TYR A 41 -9.52 -1.27 3.29
N ASP A 42 -9.55 -0.20 4.06
CA ASP A 42 -9.00 1.09 3.66
C ASP A 42 -7.49 0.98 3.40
N THR A 43 -6.77 0.22 4.25
CA THR A 43 -5.34 -0.08 4.05
C THR A 43 -5.11 -0.91 2.78
N ILE A 44 -5.89 -1.98 2.54
CA ILE A 44 -5.78 -2.80 1.33
C ILE A 44 -6.04 -1.98 0.06
N ASN A 45 -7.06 -1.12 0.07
CA ASN A 45 -7.37 -0.26 -1.06
C ASN A 45 -6.26 0.76 -1.34
N LEU A 46 -5.63 1.28 -0.29
CA LEU A 46 -4.46 2.14 -0.42
C LEU A 46 -3.28 1.39 -1.02
N LEU A 47 -2.94 0.22 -0.46
CA LEU A 47 -1.85 -0.62 -0.97
C LEU A 47 -2.05 -0.97 -2.44
N ASN A 48 -3.28 -1.27 -2.85
CA ASN A 48 -3.58 -1.61 -4.25
C ASN A 48 -3.40 -0.43 -5.21
N ARG A 49 -3.59 0.81 -4.75
CA ARG A 49 -3.29 2.02 -5.53
C ARG A 49 -1.80 2.29 -5.65
N LEU A 50 -1.06 2.03 -4.58
CA LEU A 50 0.40 2.25 -4.54
C LEU A 50 1.17 1.14 -5.26
N PHE A 51 0.71 -0.10 -5.10
CA PHE A 51 1.34 -1.32 -5.59
C PHE A 51 0.27 -2.18 -6.28
N PRO A 52 -0.02 -1.97 -7.57
CA PRO A 52 -1.08 -2.70 -8.26
C PRO A 52 -0.85 -4.21 -8.24
N TYR A 53 -1.79 -4.96 -7.70
CA TYR A 53 -1.81 -6.43 -7.66
C TYR A 53 -3.23 -6.95 -7.94
N ARG A 54 -3.37 -8.24 -8.24
CA ARG A 54 -4.68 -8.83 -8.51
C ARG A 54 -5.57 -8.90 -7.28
N LYS A 55 -6.85 -8.64 -7.46
CA LYS A 55 -7.90 -8.81 -6.46
C LYS A 55 -8.76 -10.05 -6.68
N CYS A 56 -8.75 -10.59 -7.90
CA CYS A 56 -9.58 -11.73 -8.29
C CYS A 56 -9.06 -13.03 -7.65
N ASP A 57 -9.96 -13.98 -7.50
CA ASP A 57 -9.71 -15.35 -7.02
C ASP A 57 -9.54 -16.37 -8.14
N LYS A 58 -9.55 -15.91 -9.41
CA LYS A 58 -9.39 -16.77 -10.58
C LYS A 58 -8.05 -17.50 -10.57
N THR A 59 -8.04 -18.71 -11.12
CA THR A 59 -6.79 -19.36 -11.53
C THR A 59 -6.20 -18.56 -12.69
N ILE A 60 -4.94 -18.21 -12.60
CA ILE A 60 -4.23 -17.43 -13.61
C ILE A 60 -3.67 -18.36 -14.67
N THR A 61 -4.15 -18.26 -15.90
CA THR A 61 -3.72 -19.11 -17.02
C THR A 61 -2.84 -18.38 -18.03
N GLY A 62 -2.83 -17.05 -17.99
CA GLY A 62 -2.12 -16.20 -18.95
C GLY A 62 -2.92 -15.88 -20.23
N ASN A 63 -4.04 -16.54 -20.45
CA ASN A 63 -4.91 -16.38 -21.63
C ASN A 63 -6.34 -16.01 -21.26
N ASP A 64 -6.54 -15.40 -20.10
CA ASP A 64 -7.85 -15.01 -19.61
C ASP A 64 -8.34 -13.69 -20.27
N LYS A 65 -9.60 -13.33 -19.96
CA LYS A 65 -10.10 -12.01 -20.32
C LYS A 65 -9.68 -10.99 -19.26
N VAL A 66 -9.21 -9.83 -19.73
CA VAL A 66 -8.89 -8.69 -18.89
C VAL A 66 -10.16 -8.17 -18.18
N CYS A 67 -9.98 -7.75 -16.92
CA CYS A 67 -11.07 -7.23 -16.10
C CYS A 67 -10.94 -5.71 -15.92
N LEU A 68 -11.99 -5.11 -15.33
CA LEU A 68 -12.05 -3.67 -15.07
C LEU A 68 -10.86 -3.14 -14.26
N TYR A 69 -10.34 -3.91 -13.29
CA TYR A 69 -9.22 -3.49 -12.46
C TYR A 69 -7.93 -3.20 -13.24
N TYR A 70 -7.72 -3.86 -14.36
CA TYR A 70 -6.62 -3.55 -15.28
C TYR A 70 -6.79 -2.17 -15.90
N HIS A 71 -7.98 -1.88 -16.43
CA HIS A 71 -8.29 -0.59 -17.03
C HIS A 71 -8.26 0.57 -16.03
N MET A 72 -8.49 0.27 -14.75
CA MET A 72 -8.38 1.24 -13.65
C MET A 72 -6.95 1.36 -13.08
N HIS A 73 -5.96 0.73 -13.69
CA HIS A 73 -4.57 0.67 -13.21
C HIS A 73 -4.40 0.13 -11.77
N GLN A 74 -5.35 -0.68 -11.32
CA GLN A 74 -5.35 -1.32 -9.99
C GLN A 74 -4.86 -2.77 -10.03
N CYS A 75 -4.56 -3.30 -11.22
CA CYS A 75 -4.04 -4.64 -11.43
C CYS A 75 -3.11 -4.64 -12.64
N THR A 76 -2.01 -5.34 -12.55
CA THR A 76 -1.02 -5.51 -13.63
C THR A 76 -1.38 -6.64 -14.61
N ALA A 77 -2.55 -7.28 -14.42
CA ALA A 77 -3.12 -8.32 -15.28
C ALA A 77 -2.19 -9.49 -15.59
N PRO A 78 -1.72 -10.25 -14.60
CA PRO A 78 -1.01 -11.51 -14.85
C PRO A 78 -1.88 -12.53 -15.62
N CYS A 79 -3.21 -12.39 -15.54
CA CYS A 79 -4.16 -13.28 -16.21
C CYS A 79 -4.11 -13.23 -17.75
N ILE A 80 -3.57 -12.16 -18.33
CA ILE A 80 -3.34 -12.02 -19.77
C ILE A 80 -1.85 -11.91 -20.11
N SER A 81 -0.97 -12.31 -19.19
CA SER A 81 0.49 -12.21 -19.34
C SER A 81 1.00 -10.78 -19.61
N ALA A 82 0.26 -9.76 -19.15
CA ALA A 82 0.65 -8.35 -19.29
C ALA A 82 1.81 -7.95 -18.37
N VAL A 83 2.14 -8.77 -17.38
CA VAL A 83 3.23 -8.59 -16.44
C VAL A 83 3.94 -9.93 -16.20
N ASP A 84 5.26 -9.88 -16.09
CA ASP A 84 6.05 -11.03 -15.66
C ASP A 84 6.00 -11.19 -14.13
N ARG A 85 6.31 -12.39 -13.67
CA ARG A 85 6.26 -12.70 -12.23
C ARG A 85 7.24 -11.85 -11.40
N PRO A 86 8.52 -11.62 -11.80
CA PRO A 86 9.44 -10.77 -11.05
C PRO A 86 8.91 -9.34 -10.86
N THR A 87 8.33 -8.74 -11.90
CA THR A 87 7.75 -7.40 -11.83
C THR A 87 6.50 -7.37 -10.94
N TYR A 88 5.64 -8.40 -11.04
CA TYR A 88 4.48 -8.54 -10.15
C TYR A 88 4.91 -8.66 -8.68
N MET A 89 5.94 -9.46 -8.39
CA MET A 89 6.44 -9.64 -7.03
C MET A 89 7.03 -8.37 -6.43
N LYS A 90 7.55 -7.44 -7.22
CA LYS A 90 7.97 -6.10 -6.73
C LYS A 90 6.81 -5.34 -6.10
N SER A 91 5.61 -5.41 -6.69
CA SER A 91 4.41 -4.79 -6.10
C SER A 91 4.02 -5.45 -4.78
N ILE A 92 4.09 -6.77 -4.70
CA ILE A 92 3.81 -7.52 -3.47
C ILE A 92 4.85 -7.22 -2.38
N GLU A 93 6.13 -7.16 -2.71
CA GLU A 93 7.20 -6.79 -1.78
C GLU A 93 7.05 -5.34 -1.28
N GLY A 94 6.67 -4.41 -2.16
CA GLY A 94 6.35 -3.04 -1.77
C GLY A 94 5.19 -2.99 -0.77
N ALA A 95 4.10 -3.70 -1.04
CA ALA A 95 2.96 -3.80 -0.12
C ALA A 95 3.36 -4.43 1.23
N LYS A 96 4.21 -5.47 1.21
CA LYS A 96 4.72 -6.13 2.41
C LYS A 96 5.58 -5.18 3.25
N LYS A 97 6.55 -4.49 2.65
CA LYS A 97 7.39 -3.49 3.32
C LYS A 97 6.56 -2.40 3.97
N PHE A 98 5.53 -1.93 3.28
CA PHE A 98 4.60 -0.93 3.83
C PHE A 98 3.91 -1.46 5.09
N LEU A 99 3.38 -2.69 5.06
CA LEU A 99 2.71 -3.34 6.20
C LEU A 99 3.66 -3.66 7.37
N GLU A 100 4.94 -3.85 7.09
CA GLU A 100 6.00 -4.02 8.10
C GLU A 100 6.46 -2.70 8.73
N GLY A 101 5.91 -1.58 8.32
CA GLY A 101 6.31 -0.24 8.81
C GLY A 101 7.61 0.28 8.18
N ARG A 102 8.09 -0.34 7.10
CA ARG A 102 9.32 0.03 6.36
C ARG A 102 9.03 1.04 5.24
N GLY A 103 8.15 2.00 5.53
CA GLY A 103 7.73 2.99 4.55
C GLY A 103 8.87 3.88 4.05
N ASP A 104 9.85 4.16 4.91
CA ASP A 104 11.02 4.99 4.52
C ASP A 104 11.86 4.32 3.42
N GLU A 105 11.95 2.99 3.40
CA GLU A 105 12.62 2.26 2.32
C GLU A 105 11.87 2.36 0.99
N ILE A 106 10.55 2.38 1.04
CA ILE A 106 9.71 2.58 -0.15
C ILE A 106 9.92 3.99 -0.71
N VAL A 107 9.96 4.99 0.16
CA VAL A 107 10.25 6.38 -0.21
C VAL A 107 11.59 6.48 -0.92
N ALA A 108 12.66 5.93 -0.32
CA ALA A 108 13.99 5.95 -0.91
C ALA A 108 14.04 5.26 -2.28
N THR A 109 13.36 4.11 -2.43
CA THR A 109 13.30 3.38 -3.71
C THR A 109 12.58 4.19 -4.79
N LEU A 110 11.46 4.83 -4.44
CA LEU A 110 10.69 5.65 -5.38
C LEU A 110 11.43 6.93 -5.79
N GLU A 111 12.19 7.53 -4.88
CA GLU A 111 13.04 8.68 -5.18
C GLU A 111 14.14 8.32 -6.19
N ASP A 112 14.84 7.20 -5.95
CA ASP A 112 15.89 6.71 -6.84
C ASP A 112 15.33 6.35 -8.24
N GLU A 113 14.20 5.63 -8.31
CA GLU A 113 13.54 5.33 -9.59
C GLU A 113 13.08 6.62 -10.33
N MET A 114 12.61 7.62 -9.61
CA MET A 114 12.18 8.90 -10.17
C MET A 114 13.37 9.66 -10.76
N ASP A 115 14.48 9.69 -10.05
CA ASP A 115 15.71 10.35 -10.51
C ASP A 115 16.27 9.65 -11.75
N GLN A 116 16.32 8.31 -11.77
CA GLN A 116 16.72 7.53 -12.94
C GLN A 116 15.81 7.78 -14.15
N ALA A 117 14.48 7.85 -13.93
CA ALA A 117 13.55 8.16 -15.02
C ALA A 117 13.75 9.58 -15.56
N SER A 118 14.07 10.54 -14.71
CA SER A 118 14.37 11.92 -15.08
C SER A 118 15.68 12.01 -15.88
N GLU A 119 16.73 11.34 -15.43
CA GLU A 119 18.02 11.28 -16.13
C GLU A 119 17.89 10.60 -17.52
N ALA A 120 17.03 9.61 -17.64
CA ALA A 120 16.69 8.95 -18.89
C ALA A 120 15.71 9.75 -19.78
N TRP A 121 15.38 11.00 -19.42
CA TRP A 121 14.43 11.86 -20.14
C TRP A 121 13.02 11.29 -20.25
N ASN A 122 12.68 10.30 -19.39
CA ASN A 122 11.34 9.71 -19.32
C ASN A 122 10.48 10.50 -18.32
N PHE A 123 10.08 11.70 -18.71
CA PHE A 123 9.36 12.62 -17.82
C PHE A 123 7.96 12.15 -17.44
N GLU A 124 7.31 11.36 -18.31
CA GLU A 124 6.01 10.77 -18.00
C GLU A 124 6.13 9.77 -16.83
N ARG A 125 7.13 8.88 -16.90
CA ARG A 125 7.42 7.94 -15.82
C ARG A 125 7.86 8.65 -14.54
N ALA A 126 8.68 9.67 -14.63
CA ALA A 126 9.11 10.49 -13.49
C ALA A 126 7.91 11.17 -12.80
N ALA A 127 6.94 11.67 -13.58
CA ALA A 127 5.72 12.27 -13.05
C ALA A 127 4.83 11.25 -12.32
N GLU A 128 4.66 10.04 -12.86
CA GLU A 128 3.94 8.94 -12.19
C GLU A 128 4.59 8.57 -10.85
N LEU A 129 5.92 8.45 -10.83
CA LEU A 129 6.68 8.11 -9.62
C LEU A 129 6.61 9.23 -8.57
N ARG A 130 6.66 10.50 -8.99
CA ARG A 130 6.45 11.66 -8.10
C ARG A 130 5.08 11.62 -7.44
N ASP A 131 4.03 11.34 -8.19
CA ASP A 131 2.67 11.30 -7.67
C ASP A 131 2.48 10.12 -6.70
N ARG A 132 3.09 8.98 -7.02
CA ARG A 132 3.13 7.82 -6.12
C ARG A 132 3.90 8.12 -4.83
N LEU A 133 5.05 8.78 -4.93
CA LEU A 133 5.88 9.20 -3.80
C LEU A 133 5.10 10.14 -2.87
N ALA A 134 4.40 11.13 -3.42
CA ALA A 134 3.55 12.04 -2.65
C ALA A 134 2.45 11.29 -1.90
N ALA A 135 1.79 10.31 -2.53
CA ALA A 135 0.77 9.49 -1.91
C ALA A 135 1.33 8.64 -0.76
N VAL A 136 2.49 8.01 -0.94
CA VAL A 136 3.16 7.23 0.13
C VAL A 136 3.52 8.12 1.32
N ARG A 137 4.15 9.26 1.08
CA ARG A 137 4.53 10.22 2.14
C ARG A 137 3.32 10.69 2.94
N HIS A 138 2.25 11.07 2.26
CA HIS A 138 1.01 11.49 2.92
C HIS A 138 0.45 10.43 3.87
N VAL A 139 0.52 9.17 3.49
CA VAL A 139 0.03 8.06 4.33
C VAL A 139 0.97 7.79 5.50
N LEU A 140 2.28 7.82 5.27
CA LEU A 140 3.27 7.61 6.33
C LEU A 140 3.19 8.71 7.39
N GLU A 141 2.96 9.96 7.01
CA GLU A 141 2.72 11.06 7.94
C GLU A 141 1.49 10.80 8.82
N ARG A 142 0.38 10.34 8.22
CA ARG A 142 -0.83 9.99 8.97
C ARG A 142 -0.63 8.80 9.91
N GLN A 143 0.19 7.82 9.53
CA GLN A 143 0.50 6.69 10.40
C GLN A 143 1.39 7.07 11.58
N LYS A 144 2.34 7.97 11.40
CA LYS A 144 3.19 8.49 12.51
C LYS A 144 2.36 9.15 13.60
N ILE A 145 1.24 9.78 13.28
CA ILE A 145 0.30 10.38 14.23
C ILE A 145 -0.46 9.32 15.04
N VAL A 146 -0.70 8.13 14.46
CA VAL A 146 -1.50 7.06 15.08
C VAL A 146 -0.63 6.02 15.83
N THR A 147 0.65 5.90 15.46
CA THR A 147 1.54 4.80 15.92
C THR A 147 2.50 5.21 17.05
N ASN A 148 2.20 6.27 17.80
CA ASN A 148 2.90 6.55 19.05
C ASN A 148 2.03 6.11 20.27
N PRO A 149 1.86 4.78 20.54
CA PRO A 149 1.05 4.31 21.67
C PRO A 149 1.86 4.27 22.98
N GLY A 150 3.04 4.89 23.04
CA GLY A 150 3.92 4.84 24.18
C GLY A 150 4.27 6.18 24.82
N THR A 151 3.86 7.29 24.25
CA THR A 151 3.93 8.60 24.88
C THR A 151 2.51 9.13 25.09
N ASN A 152 2.10 9.25 26.37
CA ASN A 152 1.01 10.16 26.73
C ASN A 152 1.48 11.57 26.32
N ALA A 153 1.31 11.92 25.06
CA ALA A 153 1.51 13.26 24.58
C ALA A 153 0.13 13.90 24.50
N ASP A 154 -0.18 14.73 25.47
CA ASP A 154 -1.27 15.69 25.32
C ASP A 154 -0.88 16.63 24.18
N ILE A 155 -1.58 16.49 23.04
CA ILE A 155 -1.36 17.38 21.89
C ILE A 155 -2.13 18.66 22.17
N ILE A 156 -1.42 19.68 22.65
CA ILE A 156 -1.98 21.03 22.76
C ILE A 156 -1.76 21.69 21.38
N ALA A 157 -2.80 21.77 20.58
CA ALA A 157 -2.79 22.53 19.34
C ALA A 157 -3.09 24.01 19.63
N VAL A 158 -2.10 24.88 19.45
CA VAL A 158 -2.30 26.34 19.50
C VAL A 158 -2.58 26.82 18.08
N ALA A 159 -3.82 27.26 17.82
CA ALA A 159 -4.18 27.94 16.58
C ALA A 159 -4.00 29.44 16.76
N GLN A 160 -3.06 30.07 16.04
CA GLN A 160 -2.98 31.52 15.91
C GLN A 160 -3.90 31.98 14.79
N GLY A 161 -4.95 32.73 15.15
CA GLY A 161 -5.78 33.44 14.17
C GLY A 161 -5.04 34.67 13.61
N ALA A 162 -5.40 35.11 12.41
CA ALA A 162 -4.78 36.24 11.69
C ALA A 162 -4.94 37.58 12.40
N GLY A 163 -5.45 37.62 13.63
CA GLY A 163 -5.65 38.84 14.44
C GLY A 163 -4.85 38.89 15.74
N GLY A 164 -3.90 37.99 15.97
CA GLY A 164 -2.97 38.08 17.12
C GLY A 164 -3.53 37.63 18.49
N ASP A 165 -4.76 37.11 18.58
CA ASP A 165 -5.31 36.58 19.83
C ASP A 165 -5.03 35.05 19.92
N ALA A 166 -4.29 34.66 20.93
CA ALA A 166 -4.09 33.26 21.30
C ALA A 166 -5.25 32.81 22.19
N GLY A 167 -6.12 31.96 21.67
CA GLY A 167 -7.11 31.25 22.46
C GLY A 167 -6.51 29.97 23.05
N ILE A 168 -6.69 29.76 24.31
CA ILE A 168 -6.40 28.52 25.04
C ILE A 168 -7.58 27.59 24.92
#